data_a1b92ab09953144a727373361281c4c3
#
_entry.id   a1b92ab09953144a727373361281c4c3
#
_cell.length_a   1.000
_cell.length_b   1.000
_cell.length_c   1.000
_cell.angle_alpha   90.00
_cell.angle_beta   90.00
_cell.angle_gamma   90.00
#
_symmetry.space_group_name_H-M   'P 1'
#
loop_
_entity.id
_entity.type
_entity.pdbx_description
1 polymer ?
#
loop_
_entity_poly.entity_id
_entity_poly.type
_entity_poly.pdbx_seq_one_letter_code
_entity_poly.pdbx_strand_id
1 'polypeptide(L)'
;MIQFLVAAPCSGSGKTTLTCALLAALKRRGQDPCSFKSGPDYIDPMFHRAVLGVESHNLDLFFSAPETVRALYAQAAAGHGAAVCEGAMGFYDGLGGVSDTASAWHLADTLGLPVLLVVQPRGASLTLAAQINGLKQFRTPSHLVGILLNDCAPHLYALLAPMLERETGLPVLGYLPHLPDAALESRHLGLKTAGEIADLQQKISRMADALVMDWEKLFALTEGAAPLVHTDRLLPAGELPPQGAEEQRPRVPIAVARDAVFCFTYAETLEALERAGAELCWFSPLQDPALPEQIGGLYLPGGYPELYAGQLSANRSMLASVRRAVERGLPTVAECGGFLYLGQSLEDANGERWPMAGVLPGQGFRVGRLVRFGYAALTAHADSMLFRAGERLPVHEFHHWDSTDNGTGFTAAKPNGKQWDCGFANEHFYAGFPHLYWAGTALPRRFVDAAAHYHQEEQDQ
;
A
#
# COMPACT_ATOMS: atom_id res chain seq x y z
N MET A 1 -14.38 14.47 14.54
CA MET A 1 -13.64 14.19 13.30
C MET A 1 -14.59 13.42 12.36
N ILE A 2 -14.63 13.77 11.09
CA ILE A 2 -15.38 13.03 10.05
C ILE A 2 -14.59 11.76 9.75
N GLN A 3 -15.21 10.57 9.83
CA GLN A 3 -14.51 9.33 9.57
C GLN A 3 -15.45 8.28 8.97
N PHE A 4 -15.04 7.62 7.88
CA PHE A 4 -15.84 6.61 7.23
C PHE A 4 -15.01 5.71 6.30
N LEU A 5 -15.59 4.56 5.96
CA LEU A 5 -15.04 3.67 4.96
C LEU A 5 -15.92 3.67 3.70
N VAL A 6 -15.30 3.76 2.54
CA VAL A 6 -15.93 3.65 1.22
C VAL A 6 -15.84 2.19 0.76
N ALA A 7 -16.98 1.52 0.62
CA ALA A 7 -17.07 0.13 0.17
C ALA A 7 -17.95 0.01 -1.09
N ALA A 8 -17.92 -1.16 -1.73
CA ALA A 8 -18.78 -1.45 -2.88
C ALA A 8 -19.09 -2.96 -2.95
N PRO A 9 -20.12 -3.39 -3.69
CA PRO A 9 -20.45 -4.80 -3.87
C PRO A 9 -19.36 -5.60 -4.57
N CYS A 10 -18.56 -4.96 -5.44
CA CYS A 10 -17.49 -5.62 -6.21
C CYS A 10 -16.41 -4.63 -6.68
N SER A 11 -15.33 -5.17 -7.23
CA SER A 11 -14.32 -4.38 -7.96
C SER A 11 -14.94 -3.69 -9.17
N GLY A 12 -14.39 -2.51 -9.55
CA GLY A 12 -14.89 -1.75 -10.70
C GLY A 12 -16.16 -0.93 -10.45
N SER A 13 -16.70 -0.91 -9.23
CA SER A 13 -17.89 -0.10 -8.88
C SER A 13 -17.60 1.41 -8.73
N GLY A 14 -16.34 1.85 -8.85
CA GLY A 14 -15.93 3.25 -8.76
C GLY A 14 -15.55 3.73 -7.37
N LYS A 15 -15.15 2.83 -6.45
CA LYS A 15 -14.65 3.20 -5.11
C LYS A 15 -13.56 4.26 -5.20
N THR A 16 -12.49 3.98 -5.92
CA THR A 16 -11.34 4.89 -6.04
C THR A 16 -11.74 6.23 -6.65
N THR A 17 -12.57 6.22 -7.68
CA THR A 17 -13.08 7.45 -8.31
C THR A 17 -13.84 8.32 -7.30
N LEU A 18 -14.76 7.72 -6.54
CA LEU A 18 -15.52 8.43 -5.51
C LEU A 18 -14.66 8.82 -4.31
N THR A 19 -13.71 7.99 -3.89
CA THR A 19 -12.76 8.34 -2.82
C THR A 19 -11.94 9.58 -3.20
N CYS A 20 -11.40 9.63 -4.42
CA CYS A 20 -10.66 10.81 -4.90
C CYS A 20 -11.54 12.06 -4.98
N ALA A 21 -12.78 11.92 -5.46
CA ALA A 21 -13.74 13.03 -5.51
C ALA A 21 -14.09 13.54 -4.10
N LEU A 22 -14.34 12.64 -3.16
CA LEU A 22 -14.64 12.95 -1.76
C LEU A 22 -13.47 13.64 -1.07
N LEU A 23 -12.24 13.10 -1.19
CA LEU A 23 -11.04 13.70 -0.62
C LEU A 23 -10.82 15.13 -1.14
N ALA A 24 -10.91 15.33 -2.45
CA ALA A 24 -10.78 16.66 -3.06
C ALA A 24 -11.90 17.62 -2.58
N ALA A 25 -13.13 17.14 -2.51
CA ALA A 25 -14.26 17.95 -2.05
C ALA A 25 -14.17 18.29 -0.55
N LEU A 26 -13.73 17.37 0.31
CA LEU A 26 -13.48 17.61 1.72
C LEU A 26 -12.37 18.65 1.92
N LYS A 27 -11.25 18.52 1.20
CA LYS A 27 -10.15 19.49 1.23
C LYS A 27 -10.60 20.91 0.85
N ARG A 28 -11.43 21.05 -0.19
CA ARG A 28 -12.01 22.34 -0.60
C ARG A 28 -12.96 22.96 0.44
N ARG A 29 -13.54 22.13 1.30
CA ARG A 29 -14.40 22.56 2.42
C ARG A 29 -13.62 22.90 3.69
N GLY A 30 -12.31 22.92 3.61
CA GLY A 30 -11.44 23.20 4.76
C GLY A 30 -11.36 22.07 5.78
N GLN A 31 -11.86 20.88 5.43
CA GLN A 31 -11.55 19.67 6.16
C GLN A 31 -10.17 19.23 5.74
N ASP A 32 -9.27 19.01 6.66
CA ASP A 32 -7.95 18.47 6.39
C ASP A 32 -8.03 16.93 6.37
N PRO A 33 -8.25 16.29 5.19
CA PRO A 33 -8.44 14.85 5.15
C PRO A 33 -7.11 14.11 5.11
N CYS A 34 -7.03 12.99 5.84
CA CYS A 34 -6.11 11.89 5.57
C CYS A 34 -6.86 10.71 4.94
N SER A 35 -6.16 9.82 4.26
CA SER A 35 -6.75 8.66 3.60
C SER A 35 -6.07 7.36 3.98
N PHE A 36 -6.84 6.27 3.91
CA PHE A 36 -6.36 4.92 4.17
C PHE A 36 -6.82 3.98 3.08
N LYS A 37 -5.95 3.08 2.65
CA LYS A 37 -6.30 1.99 1.74
C LYS A 37 -6.35 0.67 2.50
N SER A 38 -7.44 -0.06 2.38
CA SER A 38 -7.53 -1.44 2.84
C SER A 38 -6.69 -2.34 1.95
N GLY A 39 -5.80 -3.15 2.56
CA GLY A 39 -4.98 -4.10 1.81
C GLY A 39 -3.63 -3.55 1.31
N PRO A 40 -2.88 -4.37 0.55
CA PRO A 40 -1.48 -4.15 0.21
C PRO A 40 -1.27 -3.31 -1.06
N ASP A 41 -2.14 -2.35 -1.32
CA ASP A 41 -2.12 -1.51 -2.51
C ASP A 41 -1.12 -0.36 -2.36
N TYR A 42 -0.17 -0.23 -3.27
CA TYR A 42 0.78 0.89 -3.32
C TYR A 42 0.26 2.07 -4.14
N ILE A 43 -0.59 1.78 -5.14
CA ILE A 43 -0.92 2.74 -6.20
C ILE A 43 -1.89 3.80 -5.70
N ASP A 44 -2.98 3.40 -5.03
CA ASP A 44 -3.97 4.35 -4.53
C ASP A 44 -3.38 5.30 -3.48
N PRO A 45 -2.63 4.86 -2.45
CA PRO A 45 -1.97 5.77 -1.51
C PRO A 45 -0.96 6.71 -2.16
N MET A 46 -0.16 6.21 -3.11
CA MET A 46 0.78 7.03 -3.86
C MET A 46 0.05 8.10 -4.68
N PHE A 47 -1.07 7.73 -5.30
CA PHE A 47 -1.94 8.61 -6.05
C PHE A 47 -2.52 9.73 -5.17
N HIS A 48 -3.04 9.39 -3.99
CA HIS A 48 -3.58 10.38 -3.06
C HIS A 48 -2.52 11.37 -2.60
N ARG A 49 -1.31 10.90 -2.29
CA ARG A 49 -0.19 11.77 -1.89
C ARG A 49 0.28 12.68 -3.03
N ALA A 50 0.55 12.10 -4.21
CA ALA A 50 1.15 12.84 -5.31
C ALA A 50 0.21 13.83 -5.99
N VAL A 51 -1.08 13.50 -6.06
CA VAL A 51 -2.06 14.27 -6.84
C VAL A 51 -2.93 15.16 -5.98
N LEU A 52 -3.44 14.64 -4.88
CA LEU A 52 -4.33 15.39 -3.98
C LEU A 52 -3.55 16.13 -2.89
N GLY A 53 -2.28 15.77 -2.65
CA GLY A 53 -1.54 16.25 -1.50
C GLY A 53 -2.28 15.87 -0.20
N VAL A 54 -2.81 14.64 -0.14
CA VAL A 54 -3.49 14.06 1.00
C VAL A 54 -2.60 12.97 1.54
N GLU A 55 -2.31 13.01 2.84
CA GLU A 55 -1.59 11.96 3.53
C GLU A 55 -2.36 10.64 3.42
N SER A 56 -1.66 9.56 3.08
CA SER A 56 -2.30 8.30 2.75
C SER A 56 -1.50 7.10 3.23
N HIS A 57 -2.20 6.15 3.84
CA HIS A 57 -1.65 5.00 4.53
C HIS A 57 -2.33 3.71 4.11
N ASN A 58 -1.72 2.55 4.46
CA ASN A 58 -2.32 1.24 4.27
C ASN A 58 -2.74 0.64 5.62
N LEU A 59 -3.91 0.04 5.64
CA LEU A 59 -4.40 -0.71 6.80
C LEU A 59 -4.77 -2.13 6.35
N ASP A 60 -4.09 -3.13 6.92
CA ASP A 60 -4.24 -4.50 6.47
C ASP A 60 -4.26 -5.49 7.63
N LEU A 61 -5.41 -6.15 7.81
CA LEU A 61 -5.65 -7.15 8.85
C LEU A 61 -5.08 -8.54 8.52
N PHE A 62 -4.46 -8.72 7.36
CA PHE A 62 -3.62 -9.88 7.09
C PHE A 62 -2.19 -9.66 7.58
N PHE A 63 -1.66 -8.46 7.39
CA PHE A 63 -0.31 -8.10 7.82
C PHE A 63 -0.20 -7.86 9.32
N SER A 64 -1.22 -7.24 9.91
CA SER A 64 -1.16 -6.75 11.28
C SER A 64 -2.35 -7.20 12.13
N ALA A 65 -2.10 -7.42 13.40
CA ALA A 65 -3.14 -7.67 14.38
C ALA A 65 -4.10 -6.47 14.50
N PRO A 66 -5.36 -6.67 14.91
CA PRO A 66 -6.35 -5.60 15.04
C PRO A 66 -5.89 -4.43 15.91
N GLU A 67 -5.13 -4.70 16.97
CA GLU A 67 -4.57 -3.68 17.88
C GLU A 67 -3.57 -2.79 17.16
N THR A 68 -2.68 -3.38 16.35
CA THR A 68 -1.71 -2.64 15.52
C THR A 68 -2.42 -1.79 14.47
N VAL A 69 -3.44 -2.34 13.79
CA VAL A 69 -4.24 -1.59 12.81
C VAL A 69 -4.95 -0.40 13.45
N ARG A 70 -5.53 -0.56 14.65
CA ARG A 70 -6.13 0.57 15.40
C ARG A 70 -5.11 1.63 15.76
N ALA A 71 -3.92 1.22 16.19
CA ALA A 71 -2.85 2.15 16.55
C ALA A 71 -2.33 2.93 15.33
N LEU A 72 -2.09 2.25 14.19
CA LEU A 72 -1.69 2.90 12.92
C LEU A 72 -2.76 3.89 12.44
N TYR A 73 -4.04 3.49 12.47
CA TYR A 73 -5.14 4.37 12.14
C TYR A 73 -5.20 5.60 13.04
N ALA A 74 -5.11 5.40 14.35
CA ALA A 74 -5.18 6.49 15.32
C ALA A 74 -4.00 7.47 15.16
N GLN A 75 -2.79 6.96 14.95
CA GLN A 75 -1.59 7.77 14.73
C GLN A 75 -1.70 8.61 13.46
N ALA A 76 -2.03 8.01 12.34
CA ALA A 76 -2.11 8.69 11.05
C ALA A 76 -3.32 9.63 10.93
N ALA A 77 -4.43 9.36 11.64
CA ALA A 77 -5.59 10.24 11.68
C ALA A 77 -5.45 11.41 12.67
N ALA A 78 -4.42 11.39 13.53
CA ALA A 78 -4.23 12.42 14.56
C ALA A 78 -3.98 13.79 13.92
N GLY A 79 -4.74 14.80 14.39
CA GLY A 79 -4.61 16.17 13.88
C GLY A 79 -5.41 16.48 12.62
N HIS A 80 -5.93 15.47 11.90
CA HIS A 80 -6.76 15.65 10.73
C HIS A 80 -8.23 15.89 11.07
N GLY A 81 -8.93 16.66 10.21
CA GLY A 81 -10.37 16.93 10.34
C GLY A 81 -11.24 15.80 9.80
N ALA A 82 -10.70 15.02 8.86
CA ALA A 82 -11.39 13.88 8.25
C ALA A 82 -10.45 12.71 8.00
N ALA A 83 -10.97 11.48 8.14
CA ALA A 83 -10.27 10.23 7.82
C ALA A 83 -11.14 9.36 6.89
N VAL A 84 -10.66 9.11 5.69
CA VAL A 84 -11.38 8.37 4.65
C VAL A 84 -10.66 7.07 4.35
N CYS A 85 -11.29 5.93 4.67
CA CYS A 85 -10.77 4.61 4.32
C CYS A 85 -11.38 4.16 2.99
N GLU A 86 -10.57 3.64 2.06
CA GLU A 86 -11.03 3.00 0.83
C GLU A 86 -10.91 1.49 0.95
N GLY A 87 -12.02 0.78 0.81
CA GLY A 87 -12.06 -0.69 0.79
C GLY A 87 -11.46 -1.27 -0.48
N ALA A 88 -10.83 -2.42 -0.37
CA ALA A 88 -10.41 -3.23 -1.52
C ALA A 88 -11.51 -4.20 -1.93
N MET A 89 -11.55 -4.60 -3.21
CA MET A 89 -12.46 -5.62 -3.76
C MET A 89 -13.95 -5.36 -3.45
N GLY A 90 -14.76 -6.40 -3.24
CA GLY A 90 -16.11 -6.30 -2.71
C GLY A 90 -16.10 -6.18 -1.18
N PHE A 91 -17.19 -5.68 -0.61
CA PHE A 91 -17.28 -5.31 0.81
C PHE A 91 -16.91 -6.45 1.77
N TYR A 92 -17.29 -7.68 1.43
CA TYR A 92 -17.00 -8.89 2.22
C TYR A 92 -15.89 -9.76 1.62
N ASP A 93 -15.31 -9.35 0.48
CA ASP A 93 -14.25 -10.13 -0.17
C ASP A 93 -12.93 -9.94 0.57
N GLY A 94 -12.54 -10.93 1.33
CA GLY A 94 -11.28 -10.96 2.06
C GLY A 94 -10.37 -12.09 1.59
N LEU A 95 -9.74 -12.77 2.52
CA LEU A 95 -8.70 -13.74 2.27
C LEU A 95 -9.15 -14.87 1.34
N GLY A 96 -8.49 -15.00 0.20
CA GLY A 96 -8.78 -16.00 -0.81
C GLY A 96 -10.09 -15.81 -1.58
N GLY A 97 -10.82 -14.70 -1.35
CA GLY A 97 -12.12 -14.42 -1.97
C GLY A 97 -13.27 -15.30 -1.42
N VAL A 98 -13.04 -16.07 -0.35
CA VAL A 98 -14.00 -16.98 0.26
C VAL A 98 -14.18 -16.75 1.77
N SER A 99 -13.51 -15.77 2.31
CA SER A 99 -13.56 -15.37 3.72
C SER A 99 -13.72 -13.85 3.81
N ASP A 100 -14.37 -13.37 4.86
CA ASP A 100 -14.43 -11.93 5.19
C ASP A 100 -13.21 -11.44 6.00
N THR A 101 -12.30 -12.34 6.37
CA THR A 101 -11.03 -11.98 7.03
C THR A 101 -10.21 -11.05 6.13
N ALA A 102 -9.74 -9.93 6.67
CA ALA A 102 -9.04 -8.86 5.96
C ALA A 102 -9.84 -8.20 4.82
N SER A 103 -11.19 -8.33 4.82
CA SER A 103 -12.07 -7.59 3.93
C SER A 103 -12.27 -6.13 4.38
N ALA A 104 -12.89 -5.33 3.53
CA ALA A 104 -13.31 -3.97 3.88
C ALA A 104 -14.29 -3.94 5.07
N TRP A 105 -15.18 -4.93 5.18
CA TRP A 105 -16.05 -5.09 6.34
C TRP A 105 -15.26 -5.39 7.61
N HIS A 106 -14.31 -6.31 7.58
CA HIS A 106 -13.48 -6.63 8.75
C HIS A 106 -12.68 -5.42 9.23
N LEU A 107 -12.21 -4.57 8.30
CA LEU A 107 -11.55 -3.31 8.67
C LEU A 107 -12.52 -2.32 9.30
N ALA A 108 -13.72 -2.14 8.72
CA ALA A 108 -14.75 -1.28 9.29
C ALA A 108 -15.18 -1.73 10.68
N ASP A 109 -15.38 -3.04 10.89
CA ASP A 109 -15.75 -3.63 12.19
C ASP A 109 -14.62 -3.45 13.21
N THR A 110 -13.37 -3.67 12.81
CA THR A 110 -12.20 -3.48 13.67
C THR A 110 -12.04 -2.05 14.15
N LEU A 111 -12.29 -1.06 13.27
CA LEU A 111 -12.13 0.36 13.58
C LEU A 111 -13.43 1.03 14.08
N GLY A 112 -14.56 0.35 14.01
CA GLY A 112 -15.87 0.92 14.35
C GLY A 112 -16.31 2.01 13.35
N LEU A 113 -15.89 1.93 12.09
CA LEU A 113 -16.16 2.97 11.10
C LEU A 113 -17.53 2.82 10.45
N PRO A 114 -18.29 3.92 10.30
CA PRO A 114 -19.46 3.94 9.42
C PRO A 114 -19.04 3.72 7.97
N VAL A 115 -19.86 2.97 7.21
CA VAL A 115 -19.55 2.58 5.82
C VAL A 115 -20.50 3.24 4.84
N LEU A 116 -19.94 3.88 3.82
CA LEU A 116 -20.65 4.40 2.65
C LEU A 116 -20.54 3.38 1.52
N LEU A 117 -21.71 2.87 1.09
CA LEU A 117 -21.78 1.87 0.03
C LEU A 117 -21.89 2.54 -1.34
N VAL A 118 -20.86 2.40 -2.17
CA VAL A 118 -20.86 2.87 -3.56
C VAL A 118 -21.48 1.80 -4.45
N VAL A 119 -22.52 2.17 -5.19
CA VAL A 119 -23.20 1.31 -6.15
C VAL A 119 -23.39 1.98 -7.50
N GLN A 120 -23.36 1.17 -8.56
CA GLN A 120 -23.64 1.65 -9.92
C GLN A 120 -25.03 1.15 -10.35
N PRO A 121 -25.97 2.04 -10.73
CA PRO A 121 -27.29 1.65 -11.18
C PRO A 121 -27.28 1.19 -12.65
N ARG A 122 -26.29 0.38 -13.04
CA ARG A 122 -26.12 -0.11 -14.40
C ARG A 122 -27.02 -1.32 -14.66
N GLY A 123 -28.12 -1.12 -15.38
CA GLY A 123 -29.05 -2.18 -15.74
C GLY A 123 -29.87 -2.75 -14.58
N ALA A 124 -29.87 -2.07 -13.43
CA ALA A 124 -30.62 -2.47 -12.23
C ALA A 124 -31.35 -1.27 -11.60
N SER A 125 -32.56 -1.49 -11.13
CA SER A 125 -33.39 -0.53 -10.40
C SER A 125 -33.78 -1.11 -9.04
N LEU A 126 -34.96 -1.69 -8.92
CA LEU A 126 -35.41 -2.31 -7.66
C LEU A 126 -34.50 -3.48 -7.23
N THR A 127 -33.91 -4.22 -8.16
CA THR A 127 -32.93 -5.27 -7.88
C THR A 127 -31.72 -4.73 -7.11
N LEU A 128 -31.35 -3.46 -7.31
CA LEU A 128 -30.25 -2.82 -6.56
C LEU A 128 -30.56 -2.75 -5.06
N ALA A 129 -31.84 -2.47 -4.70
CA ALA A 129 -32.26 -2.49 -3.30
C ALA A 129 -32.14 -3.90 -2.67
N ALA A 130 -32.43 -4.95 -3.43
CA ALA A 130 -32.26 -6.32 -2.97
C ALA A 130 -30.77 -6.67 -2.72
N GLN A 131 -29.86 -6.23 -3.59
CA GLN A 131 -28.42 -6.37 -3.39
C GLN A 131 -27.94 -5.64 -2.13
N ILE A 132 -28.35 -4.39 -1.96
CA ILE A 132 -27.98 -3.56 -0.79
C ILE A 132 -28.51 -4.20 0.50
N ASN A 133 -29.76 -4.67 0.52
CA ASN A 133 -30.34 -5.36 1.67
C ASN A 133 -29.60 -6.67 1.97
N GLY A 134 -29.18 -7.42 0.95
CA GLY A 134 -28.34 -8.59 1.11
C GLY A 134 -27.02 -8.28 1.81
N LEU A 135 -26.32 -7.23 1.35
CA LEU A 135 -25.09 -6.77 2.00
C LEU A 135 -25.33 -6.29 3.43
N LYS A 136 -26.41 -5.52 3.66
CA LYS A 136 -26.76 -5.00 4.98
C LYS A 136 -27.04 -6.09 6.01
N GLN A 137 -27.60 -7.21 5.58
CA GLN A 137 -28.02 -8.31 6.46
C GLN A 137 -27.00 -9.44 6.56
N PHE A 138 -25.99 -9.48 5.70
CA PHE A 138 -25.04 -10.58 5.62
C PHE A 138 -24.15 -10.71 6.86
N ARG A 139 -23.79 -9.58 7.48
CA ARG A 139 -23.09 -9.53 8.77
C ARG A 139 -23.75 -8.51 9.70
N THR A 140 -23.65 -8.75 11.01
CA THR A 140 -24.20 -7.85 12.02
C THR A 140 -23.13 -7.52 13.06
N PRO A 141 -22.78 -6.22 13.24
CA PRO A 141 -23.25 -5.06 12.48
C PRO A 141 -22.66 -5.03 11.04
N SER A 142 -23.41 -4.47 10.08
CA SER A 142 -22.89 -4.24 8.74
C SER A 142 -22.11 -2.93 8.62
N HIS A 143 -22.29 -2.02 9.57
CA HIS A 143 -21.77 -0.65 9.58
C HIS A 143 -22.23 0.24 8.41
N LEU A 144 -23.10 -0.24 7.52
CA LEU A 144 -23.63 0.54 6.41
C LEU A 144 -24.55 1.66 6.93
N VAL A 145 -24.18 2.92 6.64
CA VAL A 145 -24.93 4.11 7.09
C VAL A 145 -25.47 4.95 5.93
N GLY A 146 -25.00 4.75 4.71
CA GLY A 146 -25.44 5.52 3.54
C GLY A 146 -25.04 4.92 2.21
N ILE A 147 -25.69 5.38 1.16
CA ILE A 147 -25.49 4.93 -0.23
C ILE A 147 -24.98 6.10 -1.07
N LEU A 148 -24.04 5.83 -1.96
CA LEU A 148 -23.56 6.73 -2.99
C LEU A 148 -23.75 6.08 -4.36
N LEU A 149 -24.39 6.80 -5.29
CA LEU A 149 -24.56 6.32 -6.66
C LEU A 149 -23.38 6.80 -7.53
N ASN A 150 -22.66 5.87 -8.14
CA ASN A 150 -21.60 6.18 -9.10
C ASN A 150 -22.09 5.98 -10.53
N ASP A 151 -21.59 6.78 -11.46
CA ASP A 151 -21.97 6.71 -12.89
C ASP A 151 -23.49 6.84 -13.07
N CYS A 152 -24.09 7.78 -12.36
CA CYS A 152 -25.55 7.96 -12.26
C CYS A 152 -25.99 9.30 -12.82
N ALA A 153 -26.85 9.28 -13.84
CA ALA A 153 -27.43 10.50 -14.39
C ALA A 153 -28.40 11.16 -13.41
N PRO A 154 -28.54 12.52 -13.42
CA PRO A 154 -29.42 13.27 -12.50
C PRO A 154 -30.87 12.78 -12.47
N HIS A 155 -31.47 12.49 -13.65
CA HIS A 155 -32.84 12.00 -13.73
C HIS A 155 -32.98 10.58 -13.12
N LEU A 156 -31.95 9.73 -13.26
CA LEU A 156 -31.95 8.40 -12.68
C LEU A 156 -31.77 8.47 -11.16
N TYR A 157 -30.92 9.37 -10.67
CA TYR A 157 -30.80 9.66 -9.24
C TYR A 157 -32.14 10.06 -8.62
N ALA A 158 -32.86 11.01 -9.25
CA ALA A 158 -34.16 11.48 -8.77
C ALA A 158 -35.20 10.34 -8.69
N LEU A 159 -35.10 9.35 -9.58
CA LEU A 159 -35.97 8.17 -9.56
C LEU A 159 -35.56 7.15 -8.51
N LEU A 160 -34.24 6.84 -8.43
CA LEU A 160 -33.75 5.73 -7.62
C LEU A 160 -33.58 6.09 -6.15
N ALA A 161 -33.15 7.30 -5.81
CA ALA A 161 -32.85 7.65 -4.43
C ALA A 161 -34.03 7.44 -3.48
N PRO A 162 -35.26 7.98 -3.74
CA PRO A 162 -36.39 7.75 -2.85
C PRO A 162 -36.81 6.29 -2.75
N MET A 163 -36.67 5.53 -3.83
CA MET A 163 -36.96 4.09 -3.85
C MET A 163 -35.97 3.33 -2.99
N LEU A 164 -34.64 3.57 -3.18
CA LEU A 164 -33.60 2.91 -2.41
C LEU A 164 -33.73 3.22 -0.91
N GLU A 165 -33.98 4.48 -0.55
CA GLU A 165 -34.19 4.86 0.85
C GLU A 165 -35.36 4.11 1.49
N ARG A 166 -36.49 4.04 0.79
CA ARG A 166 -37.69 3.33 1.27
C ARG A 166 -37.42 1.82 1.43
N GLU A 167 -36.77 1.18 0.46
CA GLU A 167 -36.58 -0.28 0.44
C GLU A 167 -35.44 -0.77 1.34
N THR A 168 -34.42 0.07 1.55
CA THR A 168 -33.22 -0.33 2.32
C THR A 168 -33.16 0.27 3.72
N GLY A 169 -33.91 1.36 3.94
CA GLY A 169 -33.81 2.17 5.16
C GLY A 169 -32.48 2.90 5.32
N LEU A 170 -31.66 2.97 4.27
CA LEU A 170 -30.40 3.71 4.23
C LEU A 170 -30.58 4.98 3.40
N PRO A 171 -30.07 6.14 3.86
CA PRO A 171 -30.11 7.36 3.07
C PRO A 171 -29.23 7.27 1.82
N VAL A 172 -29.68 7.82 0.71
CA VAL A 172 -28.89 8.02 -0.50
C VAL A 172 -28.29 9.42 -0.44
N LEU A 173 -26.99 9.49 -0.08
CA LEU A 173 -26.30 10.75 0.25
C LEU A 173 -25.93 11.56 -0.98
N GLY A 174 -25.90 10.97 -2.16
CA GLY A 174 -25.54 11.68 -3.36
C GLY A 174 -25.14 10.77 -4.52
N TYR A 175 -24.61 11.40 -5.57
CA TYR A 175 -24.16 10.69 -6.75
C TYR A 175 -23.03 11.42 -7.48
N LEU A 176 -22.24 10.64 -8.24
CA LEU A 176 -21.32 11.14 -9.24
C LEU A 176 -21.90 10.81 -10.63
N PRO A 177 -22.09 11.79 -11.52
CA PRO A 177 -22.55 11.54 -12.89
C PRO A 177 -21.46 10.83 -13.72
N HIS A 178 -21.86 10.33 -14.89
CA HIS A 178 -20.91 9.79 -15.86
C HIS A 178 -19.98 10.89 -16.38
N LEU A 179 -18.67 10.71 -16.23
CA LEU A 179 -17.63 11.68 -16.62
C LEU A 179 -16.57 10.99 -17.51
N PRO A 180 -16.85 10.81 -18.81
CA PRO A 180 -15.94 10.10 -19.71
C PRO A 180 -14.56 10.75 -19.78
N ASP A 181 -14.48 12.07 -19.77
CA ASP A 181 -13.23 12.84 -19.85
C ASP A 181 -12.45 12.87 -18.51
N ALA A 182 -13.06 12.41 -17.42
CA ALA A 182 -12.44 12.33 -16.11
C ALA A 182 -12.21 10.88 -15.63
N ALA A 183 -12.43 9.89 -16.48
CA ALA A 183 -12.20 8.50 -16.13
C ALA A 183 -10.74 8.27 -15.75
N LEU A 184 -10.54 7.58 -14.60
CA LEU A 184 -9.23 7.09 -14.21
C LEU A 184 -8.99 5.76 -14.92
N GLU A 185 -8.00 5.73 -15.80
CA GLU A 185 -7.67 4.50 -16.51
C GLU A 185 -7.00 3.50 -15.57
N SER A 186 -7.43 2.24 -15.63
CA SER A 186 -6.81 1.13 -14.90
C SER A 186 -5.83 0.37 -15.77
N ARG A 187 -4.78 -0.21 -15.18
CA ARG A 187 -3.80 -1.10 -15.81
C ARG A 187 -3.93 -2.52 -15.27
N HIS A 188 -3.16 -3.44 -15.84
CA HIS A 188 -3.02 -4.81 -15.32
C HIS A 188 -2.54 -4.86 -13.86
N LEU A 189 -1.85 -3.83 -13.39
CA LEU A 189 -1.33 -3.66 -12.02
C LEU A 189 -2.18 -2.68 -11.17
N GLY A 190 -3.41 -2.39 -11.57
CA GLY A 190 -4.26 -1.39 -10.94
C GLY A 190 -4.25 -0.05 -11.69
N LEU A 191 -4.36 1.07 -10.97
CA LEU A 191 -4.34 2.40 -11.56
C LEU A 191 -2.95 2.75 -12.11
N LYS A 192 -2.88 3.62 -13.11
CA LYS A 192 -1.63 4.24 -13.56
C LYS A 192 -0.99 5.03 -12.42
N THR A 193 0.34 5.10 -12.40
CA THR A 193 1.04 5.94 -11.44
C THR A 193 0.69 7.41 -11.65
N ALA A 194 0.81 8.22 -10.60
CA ALA A 194 0.48 9.65 -10.67
C ALA A 194 1.27 10.39 -11.76
N GLY A 195 2.54 10.02 -11.98
CA GLY A 195 3.40 10.61 -13.00
C GLY A 195 3.05 10.20 -14.44
N GLU A 196 2.23 9.16 -14.63
CA GLU A 196 1.87 8.64 -15.96
C GLU A 196 0.53 9.17 -16.49
N ILE A 197 -0.29 9.78 -15.64
CA ILE A 197 -1.58 10.33 -16.06
C ILE A 197 -1.46 11.82 -16.21
N ALA A 198 -1.46 12.28 -17.45
CA ALA A 198 -1.54 13.70 -17.75
C ALA A 198 -2.87 14.28 -17.23
N ASP A 199 -2.89 15.54 -16.86
CA ASP A 199 -4.07 16.29 -16.45
C ASP A 199 -4.87 15.70 -15.26
N LEU A 200 -4.23 14.83 -14.46
CA LEU A 200 -4.89 14.09 -13.39
C LEU A 200 -5.54 14.99 -12.34
N GLN A 201 -4.83 16.04 -11.91
CA GLN A 201 -5.37 17.03 -10.97
C GLN A 201 -6.63 17.71 -11.53
N GLN A 202 -6.66 18.00 -12.84
CA GLN A 202 -7.83 18.58 -13.49
C GLN A 202 -8.99 17.60 -13.55
N LYS A 203 -8.74 16.32 -13.81
CA LYS A 203 -9.75 15.27 -13.79
C LYS A 203 -10.40 15.14 -12.42
N ILE A 204 -9.59 15.08 -11.36
CA ILE A 204 -10.09 15.00 -9.98
C ILE A 204 -10.86 16.28 -9.60
N SER A 205 -10.37 17.45 -10.02
CA SER A 205 -11.10 18.69 -9.83
C SER A 205 -12.49 18.63 -10.44
N ARG A 206 -12.62 18.16 -11.68
CA ARG A 206 -13.93 17.96 -12.35
C ARG A 206 -14.83 16.96 -11.63
N MET A 207 -14.27 15.87 -11.11
CA MET A 207 -15.03 14.89 -10.31
C MET A 207 -15.58 15.55 -9.04
N ALA A 208 -14.76 16.32 -8.33
CA ALA A 208 -15.16 17.01 -7.11
C ALA A 208 -16.23 18.10 -7.38
N ASP A 209 -16.15 18.79 -8.53
CA ASP A 209 -17.14 19.78 -8.96
C ASP A 209 -18.49 19.13 -9.36
N ALA A 210 -18.42 17.95 -9.98
CA ALA A 210 -19.59 17.21 -10.44
C ALA A 210 -20.26 16.36 -9.33
N LEU A 211 -19.58 16.14 -8.22
CA LEU A 211 -20.08 15.34 -7.10
C LEU A 211 -21.25 16.06 -6.42
N VAL A 212 -22.45 15.53 -6.55
CA VAL A 212 -23.64 15.98 -5.82
C VAL A 212 -23.73 15.22 -4.51
N MET A 213 -23.71 15.94 -3.38
CA MET A 213 -23.65 15.34 -2.06
C MET A 213 -24.45 16.13 -1.02
N ASP A 214 -25.22 15.45 -0.20
CA ASP A 214 -25.78 15.97 1.05
C ASP A 214 -24.71 15.94 2.14
N TRP A 215 -23.93 17.03 2.19
CA TRP A 215 -22.79 17.14 3.12
C TRP A 215 -23.21 17.22 4.58
N GLU A 216 -24.33 17.84 4.89
CA GLU A 216 -24.87 17.94 6.24
C GLU A 216 -25.19 16.55 6.78
N LYS A 217 -25.92 15.76 5.98
CA LYS A 217 -26.28 14.40 6.33
C LYS A 217 -25.04 13.47 6.40
N LEU A 218 -24.08 13.64 5.47
CA LEU A 218 -22.83 12.90 5.53
C LEU A 218 -22.12 13.15 6.86
N PHE A 219 -21.92 14.40 7.24
CA PHE A 219 -21.24 14.75 8.48
C PHE A 219 -21.98 14.22 9.70
N ALA A 220 -23.30 14.39 9.75
CA ALA A 220 -24.12 13.85 10.85
C ALA A 220 -23.99 12.32 11.03
N LEU A 221 -23.81 11.58 9.93
CA LEU A 221 -23.68 10.11 9.97
C LEU A 221 -22.24 9.61 10.22
N THR A 222 -21.25 10.46 9.97
CA THR A 222 -19.83 10.05 9.97
C THR A 222 -18.97 10.78 10.99
N GLU A 223 -19.52 11.78 11.67
CA GLU A 223 -18.83 12.47 12.75
C GLU A 223 -18.74 11.55 13.98
N GLY A 224 -17.54 11.37 14.47
CA GLY A 224 -17.24 10.54 15.63
C GLY A 224 -16.12 11.12 16.48
N ALA A 225 -15.89 10.51 17.65
CA ALA A 225 -14.74 10.83 18.45
C ALA A 225 -13.45 10.55 17.67
N ALA A 226 -12.48 11.44 17.77
CA ALA A 226 -11.14 11.16 17.25
C ALA A 226 -10.61 9.87 17.92
N PRO A 227 -9.95 8.99 17.17
CA PRO A 227 -9.39 7.79 17.77
C PRO A 227 -8.34 8.15 18.80
N LEU A 228 -8.36 7.44 19.94
CA LEU A 228 -7.36 7.64 20.99
C LEU A 228 -6.02 7.07 20.53
N VAL A 229 -5.00 7.91 20.53
CA VAL A 229 -3.62 7.50 20.24
C VAL A 229 -3.05 6.84 21.49
N HIS A 230 -2.87 5.53 21.47
CA HIS A 230 -2.07 4.80 22.45
C HIS A 230 -0.74 4.45 21.80
N THR A 231 0.24 5.36 21.89
CA THR A 231 1.56 5.25 21.25
C THR A 231 2.40 4.07 21.76
N ASP A 232 2.08 3.54 22.93
CA ASP A 232 2.91 2.54 23.63
C ASP A 232 2.80 1.10 23.06
N ARG A 233 2.00 0.87 22.01
CA ARG A 233 1.69 -0.47 21.52
C ARG A 233 1.97 -0.72 20.02
N LEU A 234 2.71 0.16 19.36
CA LEU A 234 3.04 -0.04 17.93
C LEU A 234 4.15 -1.06 17.68
N LEU A 235 4.87 -1.47 18.73
CA LEU A 235 5.91 -2.49 18.65
C LEU A 235 5.52 -3.73 19.48
N PRO A 236 5.98 -4.94 19.11
CA PRO A 236 5.81 -6.13 19.92
C PRO A 236 6.34 -5.90 21.35
N ALA A 237 5.61 -6.40 22.34
CA ALA A 237 6.05 -6.32 23.73
C ALA A 237 7.43 -7.00 23.89
N GLY A 238 8.46 -6.22 24.23
CA GLY A 238 9.85 -6.68 24.35
C GLY A 238 10.83 -6.01 23.38
N GLU A 239 10.35 -5.30 22.36
CA GLU A 239 11.16 -4.58 21.38
C GLU A 239 11.02 -3.06 21.45
N LEU A 240 10.26 -2.57 22.44
CA LEU A 240 10.24 -1.14 22.78
C LEU A 240 11.59 -0.79 23.41
N PRO A 241 12.32 0.22 22.87
CA PRO A 241 13.41 0.79 23.64
C PRO A 241 12.85 1.31 24.96
N PRO A 242 13.62 1.29 26.06
CA PRO A 242 13.19 1.90 27.30
C PRO A 242 12.80 3.36 27.04
N GLN A 243 11.67 3.80 27.60
CA GLN A 243 11.20 5.20 27.47
C GLN A 243 12.34 6.16 27.78
N GLY A 244 12.64 7.06 26.85
CA GLY A 244 13.75 8.03 26.97
C GLY A 244 15.07 7.62 26.32
N ALA A 245 15.19 6.43 25.71
CA ALA A 245 16.40 6.01 24.99
C ALA A 245 16.42 6.46 23.50
N GLU A 246 15.28 6.90 22.96
CA GLU A 246 15.16 7.30 21.56
C GLU A 246 15.84 8.64 21.23
N GLU A 247 15.94 9.56 22.19
CA GLU A 247 16.47 10.91 21.96
C GLU A 247 18.00 11.01 21.91
N GLN A 248 18.74 9.95 22.20
CA GLN A 248 20.21 10.02 22.38
C GLN A 248 21.06 9.21 21.39
N ARG A 249 20.45 8.45 20.45
CA ARG A 249 21.24 7.74 19.45
C ARG A 249 21.41 8.59 18.19
N PRO A 250 22.63 8.73 17.64
CA PRO A 250 22.81 9.34 16.32
C PRO A 250 22.00 8.55 15.28
N ARG A 251 21.29 9.27 14.42
CA ARG A 251 20.55 8.64 13.33
C ARG A 251 21.50 8.02 12.33
N VAL A 252 21.09 6.87 11.76
CA VAL A 252 21.88 6.14 10.80
C VAL A 252 21.39 6.43 9.39
N PRO A 253 22.27 6.94 8.49
CA PRO A 253 21.88 7.20 7.11
C PRO A 253 21.56 5.90 6.36
N ILE A 254 20.32 5.77 5.87
CA ILE A 254 19.86 4.64 5.04
C ILE A 254 19.47 5.19 3.67
N ALA A 255 20.18 4.73 2.63
CA ALA A 255 19.82 5.06 1.26
C ALA A 255 18.54 4.33 0.85
N VAL A 256 17.56 5.08 0.39
CA VAL A 256 16.27 4.55 -0.08
C VAL A 256 16.06 4.94 -1.54
N ALA A 257 15.95 3.96 -2.42
CA ALA A 257 15.69 4.22 -3.83
C ALA A 257 14.28 4.79 -4.02
N ARG A 258 14.19 5.92 -4.75
CA ARG A 258 12.92 6.59 -5.04
C ARG A 258 12.99 7.34 -6.34
N ASP A 259 12.30 6.84 -7.35
CA ASP A 259 12.10 7.48 -8.65
C ASP A 259 10.88 6.86 -9.37
N ALA A 260 10.78 7.02 -10.69
CA ALA A 260 9.71 6.44 -11.49
C ALA A 260 9.73 4.91 -11.53
N VAL A 261 10.88 4.30 -11.21
CA VAL A 261 11.06 2.83 -11.14
C VAL A 261 10.73 2.32 -9.75
N PHE A 262 11.36 2.88 -8.73
CA PHE A 262 11.32 2.40 -7.34
C PHE A 262 10.33 3.26 -6.54
N CYS A 263 9.05 2.92 -6.60
CA CYS A 263 7.97 3.72 -6.02
C CYS A 263 7.03 2.94 -5.08
N PHE A 264 7.20 1.62 -4.94
CA PHE A 264 6.34 0.79 -4.11
C PHE A 264 6.84 0.73 -2.67
N THR A 265 6.52 1.74 -1.89
CA THR A 265 6.82 1.81 -0.47
C THR A 265 5.55 2.08 0.34
N TYR A 266 5.37 1.38 1.44
CA TYR A 266 4.37 1.75 2.44
C TYR A 266 4.88 2.94 3.27
N ALA A 267 4.02 3.93 3.51
CA ALA A 267 4.35 5.06 4.39
C ALA A 267 4.74 4.56 5.80
N GLU A 268 4.00 3.57 6.30
CA GLU A 268 4.22 2.94 7.60
C GLU A 268 5.59 2.27 7.71
N THR A 269 6.13 1.72 6.61
CA THR A 269 7.49 1.14 6.57
C THR A 269 8.55 2.24 6.73
N LEU A 270 8.39 3.35 6.00
CA LEU A 270 9.32 4.48 6.09
C LEU A 270 9.30 5.11 7.48
N GLU A 271 8.12 5.37 8.01
CA GLU A 271 7.94 5.90 9.37
C GLU A 271 8.49 4.95 10.45
N ALA A 272 8.32 3.64 10.26
CA ALA A 272 8.87 2.65 11.18
C ALA A 272 10.42 2.64 11.17
N LEU A 273 11.04 2.83 10.00
CA LEU A 273 12.50 3.00 9.89
C LEU A 273 12.97 4.27 10.60
N GLU A 274 12.30 5.41 10.39
CA GLU A 274 12.64 6.67 11.07
C GLU A 274 12.48 6.58 12.58
N ARG A 275 11.41 5.93 13.07
CA ARG A 275 11.23 5.65 14.51
C ARG A 275 12.30 4.72 15.07
N ALA A 276 12.80 3.78 14.27
CA ALA A 276 13.90 2.91 14.68
C ALA A 276 15.27 3.62 14.73
N GLY A 277 15.36 4.88 14.24
CA GLY A 277 16.57 5.68 14.25
C GLY A 277 17.22 5.86 12.88
N ALA A 278 16.52 5.54 11.78
CA ALA A 278 17.03 5.82 10.44
C ALA A 278 16.94 7.31 10.09
N GLU A 279 17.93 7.80 9.33
CA GLU A 279 17.85 9.00 8.52
C GLU A 279 17.70 8.57 7.05
N LEU A 280 16.55 8.86 6.44
CA LEU A 280 16.25 8.40 5.08
C LEU A 280 16.94 9.30 4.03
N CYS A 281 17.94 8.74 3.34
CA CYS A 281 18.69 9.40 2.26
C CYS A 281 18.12 8.95 0.91
N TRP A 282 17.34 9.80 0.27
CA TRP A 282 16.72 9.48 -1.02
C TRP A 282 17.72 9.55 -2.16
N PHE A 283 17.66 8.56 -3.07
CA PHE A 283 18.45 8.56 -4.31
C PHE A 283 17.64 7.94 -5.47
N SER A 284 18.06 8.27 -6.68
CA SER A 284 17.44 7.77 -7.91
C SER A 284 18.39 6.84 -8.67
N PRO A 285 18.13 5.54 -8.71
CA PRO A 285 18.88 4.63 -9.59
C PRO A 285 18.85 5.01 -11.07
N LEU A 286 17.82 5.74 -11.53
CA LEU A 286 17.76 6.26 -12.91
C LEU A 286 18.67 7.45 -13.18
N GLN A 287 18.87 8.35 -12.21
CA GLN A 287 19.43 9.69 -12.45
C GLN A 287 20.75 9.90 -11.74
N ASP A 288 20.92 9.38 -10.54
CA ASP A 288 22.14 9.61 -9.75
C ASP A 288 23.29 8.72 -10.25
N PRO A 289 24.53 9.21 -10.25
CA PRO A 289 25.67 8.45 -10.76
C PRO A 289 26.16 7.36 -9.78
N ALA A 290 25.83 7.45 -8.49
CA ALA A 290 26.26 6.54 -7.45
C ALA A 290 25.33 6.62 -6.23
N LEU A 291 25.46 5.66 -5.31
CA LEU A 291 24.84 5.72 -3.99
C LEU A 291 25.30 6.96 -3.21
N PRO A 292 24.49 7.51 -2.29
CA PRO A 292 24.91 8.53 -1.36
C PRO A 292 26.13 8.05 -0.54
N GLU A 293 26.97 8.99 -0.14
CA GLU A 293 28.15 8.69 0.68
C GLU A 293 27.77 8.43 2.15
N GLN A 294 28.62 7.70 2.86
CA GLN A 294 28.50 7.45 4.31
C GLN A 294 27.16 6.83 4.75
N ILE A 295 26.56 5.99 3.91
CA ILE A 295 25.35 5.25 4.27
C ILE A 295 25.68 4.00 5.09
N GLY A 296 24.81 3.69 6.06
CA GLY A 296 24.88 2.44 6.85
C GLY A 296 24.01 1.33 6.29
N GLY A 297 23.03 1.64 5.41
CA GLY A 297 22.11 0.66 4.84
C GLY A 297 21.53 1.08 3.50
N LEU A 298 21.02 0.10 2.74
CA LEU A 298 20.42 0.28 1.41
C LEU A 298 19.04 -0.39 1.37
N TYR A 299 17.99 0.37 1.01
CA TYR A 299 16.66 -0.14 0.74
C TYR A 299 16.27 0.11 -0.73
N LEU A 300 16.07 -0.99 -1.47
CA LEU A 300 15.60 -1.03 -2.84
C LEU A 300 14.16 -1.59 -2.87
N PRO A 301 13.14 -0.72 -2.86
CA PRO A 301 11.75 -1.16 -2.85
C PRO A 301 11.31 -1.74 -4.19
N GLY A 302 10.05 -2.18 -4.25
CA GLY A 302 9.40 -2.58 -5.49
C GLY A 302 9.11 -1.43 -6.45
N GLY A 303 8.58 -1.79 -7.61
CA GLY A 303 8.20 -0.85 -8.66
C GLY A 303 8.19 -1.49 -10.05
N TYR A 304 8.60 -0.74 -11.07
CA TYR A 304 8.51 -1.12 -12.48
C TYR A 304 9.88 -1.14 -13.20
N PRO A 305 10.87 -1.91 -12.76
CA PRO A 305 12.20 -1.89 -13.37
C PRO A 305 12.18 -2.35 -14.84
N GLU A 306 11.24 -3.21 -15.21
CA GLU A 306 11.07 -3.70 -16.58
C GLU A 306 10.64 -2.63 -17.58
N LEU A 307 9.97 -1.57 -17.13
CA LEU A 307 9.59 -0.45 -18.00
C LEU A 307 10.76 0.49 -18.28
N TYR A 308 11.80 0.44 -17.45
CA TYR A 308 12.96 1.31 -17.50
C TYR A 308 14.29 0.54 -17.63
N ALA A 309 14.23 -0.77 -17.99
CA ALA A 309 15.38 -1.65 -17.95
C ALA A 309 16.58 -1.14 -18.77
N GLY A 310 16.34 -0.59 -19.97
CA GLY A 310 17.38 0.03 -20.79
C GLY A 310 18.02 1.25 -20.14
N GLN A 311 17.24 2.10 -19.47
CA GLN A 311 17.75 3.30 -18.79
C GLN A 311 18.54 2.92 -17.54
N LEU A 312 18.04 1.98 -16.72
CA LEU A 312 18.78 1.44 -15.58
C LEU A 312 20.10 0.82 -16.00
N SER A 313 20.09 0.02 -17.08
CA SER A 313 21.31 -0.59 -17.64
C SER A 313 22.32 0.42 -18.17
N ALA A 314 21.85 1.53 -18.72
CA ALA A 314 22.71 2.61 -19.20
C ALA A 314 23.46 3.33 -18.07
N ASN A 315 22.89 3.36 -16.85
CA ASN A 315 23.53 3.96 -15.67
C ASN A 315 24.53 2.99 -15.01
N ARG A 316 25.60 2.67 -15.78
CA ARG A 316 26.62 1.70 -15.38
C ARG A 316 27.34 2.09 -14.09
N SER A 317 27.51 3.37 -13.81
CA SER A 317 28.17 3.88 -12.61
C SER A 317 27.34 3.55 -11.35
N MET A 318 26.04 3.74 -11.39
CA MET A 318 25.12 3.38 -10.30
C MET A 318 25.09 1.86 -10.10
N LEU A 319 24.95 1.06 -11.18
CA LEU A 319 25.00 -0.41 -11.08
C LEU A 319 26.29 -0.89 -10.42
N ALA A 320 27.42 -0.33 -10.80
CA ALA A 320 28.71 -0.66 -10.20
C ALA A 320 28.83 -0.18 -8.73
N SER A 321 28.23 0.97 -8.39
CA SER A 321 28.20 1.49 -7.02
C SER A 321 27.39 0.57 -6.11
N VAL A 322 26.19 0.18 -6.53
CA VAL A 322 25.32 -0.76 -5.80
C VAL A 322 26.01 -2.11 -5.62
N ARG A 323 26.54 -2.69 -6.71
CA ARG A 323 27.25 -3.97 -6.64
C ARG A 323 28.38 -3.92 -5.61
N ARG A 324 29.28 -2.95 -5.69
CA ARG A 324 30.42 -2.83 -4.76
C ARG A 324 29.99 -2.66 -3.31
N ALA A 325 28.93 -1.89 -3.07
CA ALA A 325 28.43 -1.67 -1.72
C ALA A 325 27.87 -2.97 -1.11
N VAL A 326 27.07 -3.72 -1.86
CA VAL A 326 26.51 -5.00 -1.39
C VAL A 326 27.60 -6.06 -1.22
N GLU A 327 28.55 -6.16 -2.16
CA GLU A 327 29.69 -7.10 -2.06
C GLU A 327 30.60 -6.79 -0.86
N ARG A 328 30.66 -5.55 -0.38
CA ARG A 328 31.35 -5.16 0.85
C ARG A 328 30.56 -5.40 2.14
N GLY A 329 29.35 -5.95 2.04
CA GLY A 329 28.53 -6.27 3.19
C GLY A 329 27.62 -5.14 3.68
N LEU A 330 27.38 -4.08 2.86
CA LEU A 330 26.41 -3.05 3.21
C LEU A 330 25.04 -3.71 3.51
N PRO A 331 24.47 -3.54 4.70
CA PRO A 331 23.12 -3.98 5.02
C PRO A 331 22.12 -3.57 3.96
N THR A 332 21.52 -4.57 3.26
CA THR A 332 20.72 -4.32 2.07
C THR A 332 19.39 -5.08 2.12
N VAL A 333 18.31 -4.37 1.83
CA VAL A 333 16.98 -4.94 1.62
C VAL A 333 16.52 -4.61 0.20
N ALA A 334 16.10 -5.65 -0.56
CA ALA A 334 15.62 -5.49 -1.94
C ALA A 334 14.33 -6.29 -2.16
N GLU A 335 13.24 -5.61 -2.47
CA GLU A 335 11.93 -6.21 -2.67
C GLU A 335 11.49 -6.13 -4.13
N CYS A 336 10.95 -7.21 -4.69
CA CYS A 336 10.29 -7.28 -6.00
C CYS A 336 11.11 -6.60 -7.13
N GLY A 337 10.81 -5.35 -7.47
CA GLY A 337 11.57 -4.56 -8.46
C GLY A 337 13.03 -4.36 -8.06
N GLY A 338 13.29 -4.10 -6.77
CA GLY A 338 14.65 -4.00 -6.22
C GLY A 338 15.40 -5.33 -6.29
N PHE A 339 14.71 -6.45 -6.06
CA PHE A 339 15.29 -7.78 -6.24
C PHE A 339 15.70 -8.04 -7.69
N LEU A 340 14.83 -7.72 -8.67
CA LEU A 340 15.15 -7.86 -10.10
C LEU A 340 16.33 -6.99 -10.52
N TYR A 341 16.43 -5.76 -9.97
CA TYR A 341 17.54 -4.85 -10.23
C TYR A 341 18.90 -5.38 -9.75
N LEU A 342 18.91 -6.19 -8.68
CA LEU A 342 20.13 -6.85 -8.19
C LEU A 342 20.54 -8.08 -9.01
N GLY A 343 19.68 -8.60 -9.89
CA GLY A 343 19.97 -9.75 -10.76
C GLY A 343 21.05 -9.49 -11.80
N GLN A 344 21.37 -10.52 -12.60
CA GLN A 344 22.34 -10.43 -13.70
C GLN A 344 21.79 -9.61 -14.88
N SER A 345 20.51 -9.79 -15.20
CA SER A 345 19.83 -9.11 -16.30
C SER A 345 18.32 -9.09 -16.08
N LEU A 346 17.66 -8.17 -16.77
CA LEU A 346 16.20 -8.05 -16.77
C LEU A 346 15.68 -7.94 -18.21
N GLU A 347 14.70 -8.76 -18.55
CA GLU A 347 13.95 -8.67 -19.81
C GLU A 347 12.90 -7.56 -19.68
N ASP A 348 12.85 -6.65 -20.65
CA ASP A 348 11.86 -5.59 -20.71
C ASP A 348 10.50 -6.07 -21.27
N ALA A 349 9.55 -5.14 -21.39
CA ALA A 349 8.22 -5.43 -21.93
C ALA A 349 8.24 -5.87 -23.42
N ASN A 350 9.31 -5.58 -24.15
CA ASN A 350 9.50 -5.92 -25.57
C ASN A 350 10.27 -7.24 -25.77
N GLY A 351 10.77 -7.85 -24.68
CA GLY A 351 11.57 -9.08 -24.71
C GLY A 351 13.06 -8.81 -24.91
N GLU A 352 13.52 -7.56 -24.83
CA GLU A 352 14.94 -7.21 -24.87
C GLU A 352 15.57 -7.37 -23.48
N ARG A 353 16.77 -7.94 -23.43
CA ARG A 353 17.46 -8.27 -22.20
C ARG A 353 18.55 -7.28 -21.87
N TRP A 354 18.48 -6.68 -20.68
CA TRP A 354 19.34 -5.61 -20.22
C TRP A 354 20.16 -6.04 -18.99
N PRO A 355 21.49 -5.82 -18.97
CA PRO A 355 22.31 -6.06 -17.77
C PRO A 355 21.82 -5.22 -16.58
N MET A 356 21.84 -5.85 -15.39
CA MET A 356 21.50 -5.19 -14.11
C MET A 356 22.73 -5.19 -13.17
N ALA A 357 22.52 -4.96 -11.87
CA ALA A 357 23.62 -4.84 -10.91
C ALA A 357 24.49 -6.11 -10.81
N GLY A 358 23.93 -7.29 -11.05
CA GLY A 358 24.65 -8.57 -11.10
C GLY A 358 25.19 -9.04 -9.75
N VAL A 359 24.55 -8.65 -8.67
CA VAL A 359 24.81 -9.14 -7.30
C VAL A 359 24.27 -10.55 -7.13
N LEU A 360 23.05 -10.80 -7.64
CA LEU A 360 22.38 -12.09 -7.56
C LEU A 360 22.52 -12.88 -8.87
N PRO A 361 22.50 -14.22 -8.82
CA PRO A 361 22.70 -15.05 -10.01
C PRO A 361 21.51 -15.07 -10.97
N GLY A 362 20.30 -14.69 -10.50
CA GLY A 362 19.07 -14.76 -11.27
C GLY A 362 19.00 -13.79 -12.45
N GLN A 363 18.21 -14.17 -13.46
CA GLN A 363 17.86 -13.35 -14.62
C GLN A 363 16.35 -13.13 -14.63
N GLY A 364 15.92 -11.86 -14.61
CA GLY A 364 14.51 -11.50 -14.67
C GLY A 364 13.94 -11.70 -16.08
N PHE A 365 12.77 -12.33 -16.19
CA PHE A 365 12.10 -12.59 -17.46
C PHE A 365 10.58 -12.42 -17.35
N ARG A 366 9.92 -12.08 -18.48
CA ARG A 366 8.49 -11.88 -18.55
C ARG A 366 7.74 -13.22 -18.62
N VAL A 367 6.72 -13.38 -17.75
CA VAL A 367 5.87 -14.59 -17.73
C VAL A 367 4.55 -14.36 -18.48
N GLY A 368 4.11 -13.10 -18.66
CA GLY A 368 2.87 -12.75 -19.35
C GLY A 368 1.59 -13.00 -18.55
N ARG A 369 1.71 -13.43 -17.30
CA ARG A 369 0.61 -13.60 -16.32
C ARG A 369 1.11 -13.28 -14.93
N LEU A 370 0.18 -13.07 -13.99
CA LEU A 370 0.53 -12.92 -12.57
C LEU A 370 1.18 -14.21 -12.02
N VAL A 371 2.31 -14.04 -11.36
CA VAL A 371 3.08 -15.11 -10.74
C VAL A 371 2.92 -15.01 -9.23
N ARG A 372 2.58 -16.12 -8.56
CA ARG A 372 2.46 -16.22 -7.08
C ARG A 372 1.63 -15.11 -6.42
N PHE A 373 0.71 -14.48 -7.16
CA PHE A 373 -0.10 -13.33 -6.75
C PHE A 373 -0.85 -13.55 -5.43
N GLY A 374 -0.81 -12.56 -4.55
CA GLY A 374 -1.64 -12.42 -3.35
C GLY A 374 -0.87 -12.64 -2.05
N TYR A 375 -1.60 -12.81 -0.97
CA TYR A 375 -1.07 -13.00 0.37
C TYR A 375 -0.39 -14.37 0.53
N ALA A 376 0.71 -14.37 1.29
CA ALA A 376 1.44 -15.56 1.72
C ALA A 376 2.05 -15.34 3.11
N ALA A 377 2.39 -16.42 3.78
CA ALA A 377 3.23 -16.40 4.99
C ALA A 377 4.63 -16.84 4.61
N LEU A 378 5.61 -15.97 4.85
CA LEU A 378 7.03 -16.23 4.63
C LEU A 378 7.62 -16.84 5.91
N THR A 379 8.27 -18.00 5.82
CA THR A 379 8.94 -18.67 6.95
C THR A 379 10.44 -18.71 6.68
N ALA A 380 11.25 -18.15 7.56
CA ALA A 380 12.71 -18.14 7.44
C ALA A 380 13.32 -19.50 7.76
N HIS A 381 14.30 -19.95 6.94
CA HIS A 381 14.99 -21.23 7.15
C HIS A 381 16.16 -21.10 8.14
N ALA A 382 16.78 -19.94 8.24
CA ALA A 382 17.92 -19.66 9.10
C ALA A 382 17.86 -18.25 9.70
N ASP A 383 18.72 -18.01 10.68
CA ASP A 383 18.96 -16.66 11.17
C ASP A 383 19.59 -15.79 10.08
N SER A 384 19.16 -14.54 10.01
CA SER A 384 19.66 -13.55 9.05
C SER A 384 19.59 -12.16 9.66
N MET A 385 20.00 -11.15 8.87
CA MET A 385 19.86 -9.74 9.28
C MET A 385 18.46 -9.42 9.80
N LEU A 386 17.43 -9.76 9.03
CA LEU A 386 16.04 -9.41 9.36
C LEU A 386 15.28 -10.48 10.14
N PHE A 387 15.60 -11.76 9.97
CA PHE A 387 14.77 -12.87 10.44
C PHE A 387 15.52 -13.81 11.37
N ARG A 388 14.76 -14.49 12.23
CA ARG A 388 15.25 -15.64 13.00
C ARG A 388 14.74 -16.94 12.38
N ALA A 389 15.46 -18.03 12.53
CA ALA A 389 15.08 -19.35 12.03
C ALA A 389 13.66 -19.73 12.53
N GLY A 390 12.79 -20.12 11.60
CA GLY A 390 11.40 -20.45 11.89
C GLY A 390 10.46 -19.25 12.09
N GLU A 391 10.96 -18.03 12.08
CA GLU A 391 10.13 -16.83 12.17
C GLU A 391 9.21 -16.73 10.94
N ARG A 392 7.94 -16.36 11.18
CA ARG A 392 6.91 -16.23 10.15
C ARG A 392 6.47 -14.77 10.03
N LEU A 393 6.41 -14.28 8.79
CA LEU A 393 5.90 -12.94 8.47
C LEU A 393 4.84 -13.03 7.38
N PRO A 394 3.68 -12.36 7.52
CA PRO A 394 2.74 -12.17 6.43
C PRO A 394 3.33 -11.23 5.37
N VAL A 395 3.19 -11.63 4.11
CA VAL A 395 3.73 -10.90 2.95
C VAL A 395 2.74 -10.90 1.80
N HIS A 396 3.02 -10.09 0.79
CA HIS A 396 2.26 -10.04 -0.46
C HIS A 396 3.19 -10.14 -1.66
N GLU A 397 2.78 -10.88 -2.71
CA GLU A 397 3.46 -10.88 -4.00
C GLU A 397 2.51 -10.40 -5.10
N PHE A 398 3.01 -9.52 -5.97
CA PHE A 398 2.27 -9.02 -7.14
C PHE A 398 3.25 -8.69 -8.27
N HIS A 399 3.50 -9.63 -9.18
CA HIS A 399 4.43 -9.41 -10.29
C HIS A 399 4.08 -10.24 -11.53
N HIS A 400 4.44 -9.72 -12.71
CA HIS A 400 4.30 -10.36 -14.03
C HIS A 400 5.63 -10.90 -14.57
N TRP A 401 6.74 -10.55 -13.91
CA TRP A 401 8.07 -11.08 -14.17
C TRP A 401 8.43 -12.14 -13.15
N ASP A 402 9.30 -13.05 -13.52
CA ASP A 402 9.89 -14.02 -12.62
C ASP A 402 11.41 -13.97 -12.76
N SER A 403 12.15 -14.72 -11.94
CA SER A 403 13.59 -14.87 -12.02
C SER A 403 13.97 -16.35 -12.24
N THR A 404 15.06 -16.58 -12.93
CA THR A 404 15.63 -17.94 -13.10
C THR A 404 16.14 -18.52 -11.78
N ASP A 405 16.40 -17.65 -10.79
CA ASP A 405 16.75 -18.03 -9.43
C ASP A 405 16.02 -17.10 -8.45
N ASN A 406 15.18 -17.67 -7.62
CA ASN A 406 14.38 -16.97 -6.62
C ASN A 406 14.93 -17.11 -5.20
N GLY A 407 16.05 -17.79 -5.03
CA GLY A 407 16.62 -18.09 -3.71
C GLY A 407 15.87 -19.19 -2.95
N THR A 408 16.45 -19.60 -1.82
CA THR A 408 15.95 -20.68 -0.96
C THR A 408 16.00 -20.34 0.54
N GLY A 409 16.13 -19.07 0.89
CA GLY A 409 16.22 -18.63 2.30
C GLY A 409 14.91 -18.75 3.07
N PHE A 410 13.80 -18.88 2.35
CA PHE A 410 12.46 -18.92 2.93
C PHE A 410 11.55 -19.90 2.20
N THR A 411 10.53 -20.39 2.91
CA THR A 411 9.34 -20.99 2.30
C THR A 411 8.19 -20.00 2.42
N ALA A 412 7.60 -19.63 1.28
CA ALA A 412 6.34 -18.89 1.21
C ALA A 412 5.16 -19.84 1.09
N ALA A 413 4.11 -19.64 1.91
CA ALA A 413 2.92 -20.50 1.94
C ALA A 413 1.65 -19.67 1.82
N LYS A 414 0.80 -19.99 0.85
CA LYS A 414 -0.54 -19.38 0.69
C LYS A 414 -1.56 -20.00 1.65
N PRO A 415 -2.67 -19.29 1.96
CA PRO A 415 -3.76 -19.84 2.75
C PRO A 415 -4.36 -21.13 2.18
N ASN A 416 -4.30 -21.34 0.86
CA ASN A 416 -4.79 -22.55 0.18
C ASN A 416 -3.79 -23.72 0.19
N GLY A 417 -2.67 -23.61 0.91
CA GLY A 417 -1.66 -24.66 1.07
C GLY A 417 -0.59 -24.70 -0.03
N LYS A 418 -0.67 -23.88 -1.09
CA LYS A 418 0.40 -23.80 -2.10
C LYS A 418 1.65 -23.19 -1.48
N GLN A 419 2.81 -23.83 -1.69
CA GLN A 419 4.10 -23.42 -1.15
C GLN A 419 5.17 -23.33 -2.25
N TRP A 420 6.19 -22.51 -2.01
CA TRP A 420 7.40 -22.42 -2.84
C TRP A 420 8.55 -21.85 -2.02
N ASP A 421 9.78 -22.21 -2.38
CA ASP A 421 10.96 -21.60 -1.82
C ASP A 421 11.30 -20.30 -2.54
N CYS A 422 11.80 -19.32 -1.80
CA CYS A 422 12.12 -17.98 -2.31
C CYS A 422 13.05 -17.21 -1.36
N GLY A 423 13.55 -16.08 -1.86
CA GLY A 423 14.32 -15.12 -1.11
C GLY A 423 15.76 -15.56 -0.84
N PHE A 424 16.66 -14.59 -0.90
CA PHE A 424 18.04 -14.66 -0.46
C PHE A 424 18.16 -13.92 0.86
N ALA A 425 18.81 -14.51 1.84
CA ALA A 425 19.04 -13.87 3.13
C ALA A 425 20.36 -14.37 3.74
N ASN A 426 21.07 -13.45 4.38
CA ASN A 426 22.22 -13.70 5.21
C ASN A 426 22.36 -12.62 6.30
N GLU A 427 23.49 -12.49 6.94
CA GLU A 427 23.76 -11.53 8.02
C GLU A 427 23.71 -10.05 7.60
N HIS A 428 23.79 -9.75 6.29
CA HIS A 428 23.77 -8.37 5.74
C HIS A 428 22.68 -8.14 4.71
N PHE A 429 21.87 -9.16 4.37
CA PHE A 429 21.11 -9.11 3.14
C PHE A 429 19.74 -9.76 3.23
N TYR A 430 18.74 -9.12 2.62
CA TYR A 430 17.47 -9.71 2.22
C TYR A 430 17.13 -9.28 0.80
N ALA A 431 16.80 -10.22 -0.09
CA ALA A 431 16.22 -9.93 -1.40
C ALA A 431 15.23 -10.99 -1.86
N GLY A 432 14.10 -10.59 -2.43
CA GLY A 432 13.08 -11.49 -2.93
C GLY A 432 11.89 -10.77 -3.55
N PHE A 433 10.97 -11.53 -4.15
CA PHE A 433 9.70 -11.00 -4.64
C PHE A 433 8.72 -10.62 -3.53
N PRO A 434 8.67 -11.30 -2.36
CA PRO A 434 7.76 -10.93 -1.30
C PRO A 434 7.99 -9.49 -0.83
N HIS A 435 6.91 -8.72 -0.79
CA HIS A 435 6.87 -7.39 -0.17
C HIS A 435 6.62 -7.55 1.32
N LEU A 436 7.48 -6.94 2.11
CA LEU A 436 7.41 -6.95 3.57
C LEU A 436 6.61 -5.74 4.06
N TYR A 437 5.69 -5.96 4.99
CA TYR A 437 5.03 -4.89 5.72
C TYR A 437 5.70 -4.74 7.10
N TRP A 438 6.41 -3.65 7.31
CA TRP A 438 7.36 -3.51 8.43
C TRP A 438 6.74 -2.98 9.71
N ALA A 439 5.62 -2.23 9.59
CA ALA A 439 4.97 -1.64 10.75
C ALA A 439 4.45 -2.69 11.74
N GLY A 440 4.74 -2.50 13.01
CA GLY A 440 4.38 -3.43 14.08
C GLY A 440 5.20 -4.72 14.12
N THR A 441 6.37 -4.75 13.44
CA THR A 441 7.31 -5.88 13.43
C THR A 441 8.67 -5.46 13.98
N ALA A 442 9.56 -6.45 14.19
CA ALA A 442 10.95 -6.22 14.59
C ALA A 442 11.87 -5.77 13.43
N LEU A 443 11.41 -5.87 12.18
CA LEU A 443 12.26 -5.66 11.00
C LEU A 443 12.92 -4.29 10.95
N PRO A 444 12.21 -3.15 11.22
CA PRO A 444 12.83 -1.83 11.19
C PRO A 444 14.02 -1.74 12.14
N ARG A 445 13.85 -2.23 13.37
CA ARG A 445 14.89 -2.19 14.39
C ARG A 445 16.10 -3.02 14.00
N ARG A 446 15.87 -4.27 13.55
CA ARG A 446 16.95 -5.18 13.14
C ARG A 446 17.75 -4.60 11.98
N PHE A 447 17.10 -4.02 11.00
CA PHE A 447 17.77 -3.38 9.86
C PHE A 447 18.58 -2.15 10.28
N VAL A 448 18.00 -1.27 11.11
CA VAL A 448 18.68 -0.06 11.59
C VAL A 448 19.86 -0.42 12.50
N ASP A 449 19.72 -1.44 13.37
CA ASP A 449 20.83 -1.88 14.22
C ASP A 449 21.98 -2.48 13.37
N ALA A 450 21.69 -3.25 12.31
CA ALA A 450 22.70 -3.75 11.37
C ALA A 450 23.39 -2.60 10.62
N ALA A 451 22.58 -1.63 10.16
CA ALA A 451 23.08 -0.44 9.48
C ALA A 451 23.98 0.42 10.38
N ALA A 452 23.62 0.57 11.64
CA ALA A 452 24.41 1.32 12.62
C ALA A 452 25.77 0.65 12.87
N HIS A 453 25.79 -0.67 12.98
CA HIS A 453 27.03 -1.44 13.18
C HIS A 453 27.96 -1.28 11.97
N TYR A 454 27.46 -1.48 10.76
CA TYR A 454 28.22 -1.29 9.53
C TYR A 454 28.77 0.14 9.40
N HIS A 455 27.92 1.15 9.64
CA HIS A 455 28.32 2.55 9.55
C HIS A 455 29.45 2.92 10.52
N GLN A 456 29.43 2.38 11.74
CA GLN A 456 30.46 2.59 12.73
C GLN A 456 31.79 1.92 12.31
N GLU A 457 31.75 0.70 11.80
CA GLU A 457 32.94 -0.01 11.32
C GLU A 457 33.64 0.71 10.14
N GLU A 458 32.85 1.29 9.22
CA GLU A 458 33.39 2.09 8.11
C GLU A 458 34.01 3.44 8.57
N GLN A 459 33.53 4.02 9.66
CA GLN A 459 34.10 5.26 10.23
C GLN A 459 35.41 4.99 11.00
N ASP A 460 35.59 3.80 11.53
CA ASP A 460 36.77 3.40 12.31
C ASP A 460 37.94 2.92 11.41
N GLN A 461 37.70 2.72 10.08
CA GLN A 461 38.72 2.36 9.07
C GLN A 461 39.31 3.58 8.39
#